data_1ef1aee8c148444143dac8f3c140349d
#
_entry.id   1ef1aee8c148444143dac8f3c140349d
#
_cell.length_a   1.000
_cell.length_b   1.000
_cell.length_c   1.000
_cell.angle_alpha   90.00
_cell.angle_beta   90.00
_cell.angle_gamma   90.00
#
_symmetry.space_group_name_H-M   'P 1'
#
loop_
_entity.id
_entity.type
_entity.pdbx_description
1 polymer ?
#
loop_
_entity_poly.entity_id
_entity_poly.type
_entity_poly.pdbx_seq_one_letter_code
_entity_poly.pdbx_strand_id
1 'polypeptide(L)'
;PLTASEKILYSHLWDGNPEKVFSRGKDYVDFAPDRIACQDATAQMALLQFMQAGKAKVAVPTTVHCDHLIQAKSGAAQDLKSANSISAEVFNFLESVSNKYGIGFWKPGAGIIHQVVLENYAFPGGMMIGTDSHTVNAGGLGMLAIGVGGADAVDVMADMPWAVSYTHLTLPT
;
A
#
# COMPACT_ATOMS: atom_id res chain seq x y z
N PRO A 1 -13.96 8.20 -25.17
CA PRO A 1 -14.13 6.96 -24.42
C PRO A 1 -13.06 6.87 -23.33
N LEU A 2 -13.40 6.36 -22.14
CA LEU A 2 -12.47 6.14 -21.05
C LEU A 2 -11.56 4.94 -21.38
N THR A 3 -10.28 5.03 -21.02
CA THR A 3 -9.35 3.89 -21.04
C THR A 3 -9.72 2.89 -19.93
N ALA A 4 -9.13 1.69 -19.95
CA ALA A 4 -9.36 0.70 -18.89
C ALA A 4 -8.95 1.23 -17.51
N SER A 5 -7.78 1.88 -17.41
CA SER A 5 -7.30 2.49 -16.17
C SER A 5 -8.24 3.60 -15.67
N GLU A 6 -8.75 4.45 -16.56
CA GLU A 6 -9.72 5.49 -16.19
C GLU A 6 -11.03 4.90 -15.69
N LYS A 7 -11.49 3.78 -16.23
CA LYS A 7 -12.70 3.10 -15.72
C LYS A 7 -12.49 2.62 -14.28
N ILE A 8 -11.31 2.08 -13.97
CA ILE A 8 -10.95 1.68 -12.59
C ILE A 8 -10.89 2.91 -11.68
N LEU A 9 -10.25 4.01 -12.12
CA LEU A 9 -10.21 5.25 -11.35
C LEU A 9 -11.62 5.80 -11.06
N TYR A 10 -12.48 5.87 -12.07
CA TYR A 10 -13.85 6.35 -11.89
C TYR A 10 -14.70 5.45 -10.99
N SER A 11 -14.40 4.15 -10.90
CA SER A 11 -15.08 3.24 -9.97
C SER A 11 -14.58 3.37 -8.51
N HIS A 12 -13.48 4.09 -8.29
CA HIS A 12 -12.89 4.31 -6.97
C HIS A 12 -12.91 5.79 -6.55
N LEU A 13 -13.82 6.57 -7.08
CA LEU A 13 -14.03 7.95 -6.60
C LEU A 13 -14.53 7.92 -5.17
N TRP A 14 -13.97 8.80 -4.32
CA TRP A 14 -14.34 8.90 -2.91
C TRP A 14 -15.85 9.15 -2.72
N ASP A 15 -16.41 10.07 -3.49
CA ASP A 15 -17.84 10.42 -3.42
C ASP A 15 -18.76 9.52 -4.28
N GLY A 16 -18.21 8.53 -4.95
CA GLY A 16 -18.95 7.50 -5.69
C GLY A 16 -19.48 7.91 -7.07
N ASN A 17 -19.83 9.17 -7.29
CA ASN A 17 -20.38 9.67 -8.56
C ASN A 17 -19.61 10.89 -9.08
N PRO A 18 -19.10 10.86 -10.31
CA PRO A 18 -18.45 12.03 -10.89
C PRO A 18 -19.49 13.08 -11.27
N GLU A 19 -19.38 14.27 -10.71
CA GLU A 19 -20.20 15.43 -11.11
C GLU A 19 -19.79 15.97 -12.49
N LYS A 20 -18.56 15.70 -12.92
CA LYS A 20 -17.97 16.13 -14.19
C LYS A 20 -16.97 15.12 -14.72
N VAL A 21 -16.60 15.27 -15.98
CA VAL A 21 -15.44 14.57 -16.55
C VAL A 21 -14.17 15.29 -16.11
N PHE A 22 -13.25 14.57 -15.46
CA PHE A 22 -11.99 15.14 -15.00
C PHE A 22 -11.01 15.35 -16.15
N SER A 23 -10.34 16.50 -16.14
CA SER A 23 -9.35 16.91 -17.14
C SER A 23 -7.95 16.53 -16.68
N ARG A 24 -7.26 15.72 -17.46
CA ARG A 24 -5.85 15.32 -17.21
C ARG A 24 -4.96 16.56 -17.08
N GLY A 25 -4.15 16.62 -16.05
CA GLY A 25 -3.21 17.69 -15.79
C GLY A 25 -3.82 19.00 -15.24
N LYS A 26 -5.11 19.01 -14.95
CA LYS A 26 -5.80 20.20 -14.46
C LYS A 26 -6.60 19.95 -13.19
N ASP A 27 -7.26 18.80 -13.08
CA ASP A 27 -8.12 18.50 -11.95
C ASP A 27 -7.38 17.71 -10.88
N TYR A 28 -7.71 17.95 -9.63
CA TYR A 28 -7.45 17.06 -8.51
C TYR A 28 -8.66 16.17 -8.29
N VAL A 29 -8.43 14.94 -7.91
CA VAL A 29 -9.47 13.93 -7.71
C VAL A 29 -9.18 13.16 -6.44
N ASP A 30 -10.23 12.94 -5.66
CA ASP A 30 -10.20 12.17 -4.42
C ASP A 30 -10.61 10.72 -4.70
N PHE A 31 -9.73 9.78 -4.34
CA PHE A 31 -9.96 8.35 -4.54
C PHE A 31 -10.08 7.59 -3.23
N ALA A 32 -10.79 6.46 -3.29
CA ALA A 32 -10.94 5.47 -2.22
C ALA A 32 -10.27 4.15 -2.63
N PRO A 33 -8.97 3.95 -2.37
CA PRO A 33 -8.30 2.68 -2.64
C PRO A 33 -8.92 1.53 -1.84
N ASP A 34 -9.00 0.34 -2.43
CA ASP A 34 -9.51 -0.87 -1.78
C ASP A 34 -8.59 -1.38 -0.67
N ARG A 35 -7.29 -1.11 -0.77
CA ARG A 35 -6.31 -1.62 0.18
C ARG A 35 -4.97 -0.90 0.15
N ILE A 36 -4.18 -1.14 1.20
CA ILE A 36 -2.81 -0.63 1.35
C ILE A 36 -1.85 -1.79 1.61
N ALA A 37 -0.66 -1.73 1.00
CA ALA A 37 0.46 -2.61 1.34
C ALA A 37 1.68 -1.78 1.72
N CYS A 38 2.28 -2.08 2.88
CA CYS A 38 3.45 -1.39 3.40
C CYS A 38 4.63 -2.36 3.54
N GLN A 39 5.82 -1.95 3.10
CA GLN A 39 7.05 -2.67 3.39
C GLN A 39 7.64 -2.21 4.75
N ASP A 40 8.43 -3.04 5.39
CA ASP A 40 8.87 -2.88 6.77
C ASP A 40 9.72 -1.61 7.03
N ALA A 41 10.53 -1.15 6.09
CA ALA A 41 11.36 0.02 6.32
C ALA A 41 10.53 1.32 6.34
N THR A 42 9.54 1.47 5.44
CA THR A 42 8.67 2.65 5.36
C THR A 42 7.46 2.58 6.30
N ALA A 43 6.98 1.39 6.63
CA ALA A 43 5.86 1.18 7.54
C ALA A 43 6.11 1.75 8.94
N GLN A 44 7.35 1.78 9.41
CA GLN A 44 7.68 2.31 10.73
C GLN A 44 7.16 3.73 10.91
N MET A 45 7.51 4.63 9.99
CA MET A 45 7.06 6.02 10.05
C MET A 45 5.57 6.18 9.77
N ALA A 46 5.04 5.45 8.79
CA ALA A 46 3.62 5.49 8.47
C ALA A 46 2.75 5.06 9.66
N LEU A 47 3.10 3.97 10.34
CA LEU A 47 2.36 3.50 11.50
C LEU A 47 2.49 4.42 12.71
N LEU A 48 3.67 5.02 12.94
CA LEU A 48 3.82 6.04 13.98
C LEU A 48 2.92 7.25 13.73
N GLN A 49 2.83 7.72 12.49
CA GLN A 49 1.92 8.81 12.11
C GLN A 49 0.45 8.39 12.27
N PHE A 50 0.09 7.18 11.83
CA PHE A 50 -1.26 6.65 12.01
C PHE A 50 -1.68 6.57 13.49
N MET A 51 -0.77 6.15 14.37
CA MET A 51 -1.04 6.12 15.81
C MET A 51 -1.41 7.50 16.38
N GLN A 52 -0.84 8.58 15.82
CA GLN A 52 -1.15 9.95 16.21
C GLN A 52 -2.52 10.42 15.71
N ALA A 53 -3.07 9.80 14.67
CA ALA A 53 -4.41 10.09 14.17
C ALA A 53 -5.55 9.67 15.13
N GLY A 54 -5.23 8.90 16.17
CA GLY A 54 -6.18 8.53 17.25
C GLY A 54 -7.29 7.58 16.81
N LYS A 55 -7.16 6.92 15.67
CA LYS A 55 -8.13 5.95 15.15
C LYS A 55 -8.00 4.61 15.87
N ALA A 56 -9.12 3.93 16.09
CA ALA A 56 -9.13 2.62 16.76
C ALA A 56 -8.62 1.47 15.86
N LYS A 57 -8.86 1.56 14.56
CA LYS A 57 -8.45 0.61 13.52
C LYS A 57 -8.22 1.33 12.20
N VAL A 58 -7.49 0.69 11.29
CA VAL A 58 -7.38 1.17 9.90
C VAL A 58 -8.74 1.08 9.19
N ALA A 59 -9.02 2.05 8.33
CA ALA A 59 -10.29 2.14 7.61
C ALA A 59 -10.39 1.15 6.45
N VAL A 60 -9.26 0.83 5.82
CA VAL A 60 -9.18 -0.10 4.68
C VAL A 60 -8.28 -1.28 4.99
N PRO A 61 -8.47 -2.45 4.35
CA PRO A 61 -7.57 -3.57 4.47
C PRO A 61 -6.11 -3.15 4.22
N THR A 62 -5.28 -3.30 5.24
CA THR A 62 -3.87 -2.89 5.22
C THR A 62 -2.99 -4.07 5.60
N THR A 63 -1.86 -4.22 4.94
CA THR A 63 -0.86 -5.26 5.26
C THR A 63 0.53 -4.66 5.40
N VAL A 64 1.31 -5.20 6.34
CA VAL A 64 2.75 -4.91 6.53
C VAL A 64 3.54 -6.16 6.20
N HIS A 65 4.61 -6.01 5.44
CA HIS A 65 5.46 -7.10 4.95
C HIS A 65 6.90 -6.85 5.34
N CYS A 66 7.53 -7.86 5.97
CA CYS A 66 8.89 -7.76 6.48
C CYS A 66 9.89 -8.48 5.55
N ASP A 67 10.31 -7.80 4.49
CA ASP A 67 11.22 -8.33 3.48
C ASP A 67 12.41 -7.41 3.15
N HIS A 68 12.30 -6.11 3.30
CA HIS A 68 13.36 -5.15 2.94
C HIS A 68 14.54 -5.14 3.93
N LEU A 69 14.33 -5.50 5.20
CA LEU A 69 15.38 -5.52 6.21
C LEU A 69 16.19 -6.84 6.22
N ILE A 70 15.91 -7.76 5.30
CA ILE A 70 16.65 -9.02 5.13
C ILE A 70 17.71 -8.81 4.05
N GLN A 71 19.00 -8.99 4.40
CA GLN A 71 20.11 -8.85 3.46
C GLN A 71 20.45 -10.21 2.86
N ALA A 72 20.45 -10.32 1.55
CA ALA A 72 20.84 -11.54 0.82
C ALA A 72 22.38 -11.65 0.71
N LYS A 73 23.04 -12.27 1.69
CA LYS A 73 24.49 -12.41 1.75
C LYS A 73 24.97 -13.84 1.71
N SER A 74 24.43 -14.70 2.58
CA SER A 74 24.97 -16.02 2.85
C SER A 74 24.02 -17.16 2.50
N GLY A 75 22.73 -16.85 2.39
CA GLY A 75 21.68 -17.81 2.11
C GLY A 75 20.49 -17.64 3.06
N ALA A 76 19.31 -18.07 2.62
CA ALA A 76 18.02 -17.75 3.23
C ALA A 76 17.96 -17.98 4.76
N ALA A 77 18.40 -19.14 5.23
CA ALA A 77 18.32 -19.47 6.66
C ALA A 77 19.23 -18.59 7.53
N GLN A 78 20.47 -18.34 7.08
CA GLN A 78 21.43 -17.53 7.80
C GLN A 78 21.04 -16.04 7.78
N ASP A 79 20.62 -15.55 6.64
CA ASP A 79 20.25 -14.15 6.45
C ASP A 79 18.97 -13.81 7.23
N LEU A 80 17.98 -14.70 7.25
CA LEU A 80 16.77 -14.57 8.07
C LEU A 80 17.08 -14.57 9.57
N LYS A 81 17.97 -15.46 10.03
CA LYS A 81 18.40 -15.48 11.43
C LYS A 81 19.09 -14.18 11.82
N SER A 82 19.95 -13.66 10.94
CA SER A 82 20.64 -12.39 11.15
C SER A 82 19.65 -11.21 11.21
N ALA A 83 18.70 -11.13 10.27
CA ALA A 83 17.68 -10.09 10.24
C ALA A 83 16.81 -10.10 11.50
N ASN A 84 16.35 -11.27 11.93
CA ASN A 84 15.56 -11.43 13.17
C ASN A 84 16.32 -10.99 14.43
N SER A 85 17.65 -11.08 14.43
CA SER A 85 18.46 -10.58 15.54
C SER A 85 18.70 -9.09 15.47
N ILE A 86 19.09 -8.58 14.29
CA ILE A 86 19.49 -7.18 14.11
C ILE A 86 18.26 -6.26 14.15
N SER A 87 17.16 -6.65 13.53
CA SER A 87 15.94 -5.85 13.37
C SER A 87 14.80 -6.29 14.31
N ALA A 88 15.11 -7.02 15.38
CA ALA A 88 14.11 -7.55 16.31
C ALA A 88 13.17 -6.48 16.85
N GLU A 89 13.69 -5.31 17.23
CA GLU A 89 12.88 -4.20 17.76
C GLU A 89 11.88 -3.69 16.73
N VAL A 90 12.32 -3.54 15.49
CA VAL A 90 11.46 -3.08 14.38
C VAL A 90 10.36 -4.10 14.11
N PHE A 91 10.70 -5.37 13.98
CA PHE A 91 9.71 -6.41 13.70
C PHE A 91 8.69 -6.56 14.82
N ASN A 92 9.11 -6.49 16.09
CA ASN A 92 8.24 -6.52 17.25
C ASN A 92 7.30 -5.29 17.29
N PHE A 93 7.82 -4.11 16.97
CA PHE A 93 7.01 -2.90 16.85
C PHE A 93 5.93 -3.06 15.77
N LEU A 94 6.32 -3.46 14.55
CA LEU A 94 5.41 -3.62 13.43
C LEU A 94 4.34 -4.68 13.72
N GLU A 95 4.70 -5.80 14.33
CA GLU A 95 3.75 -6.85 14.73
C GLU A 95 2.75 -6.34 15.78
N SER A 96 3.24 -5.67 16.83
CA SER A 96 2.40 -5.19 17.91
C SER A 96 1.40 -4.14 17.44
N VAL A 97 1.84 -3.20 16.60
CA VAL A 97 0.98 -2.17 16.01
C VAL A 97 -0.02 -2.78 15.02
N SER A 98 0.42 -3.71 14.18
CA SER A 98 -0.45 -4.43 13.25
C SER A 98 -1.58 -5.15 13.99
N ASN A 99 -1.26 -5.87 15.04
CA ASN A 99 -2.25 -6.57 15.88
C ASN A 99 -3.24 -5.60 16.54
N LYS A 100 -2.75 -4.46 17.03
CA LYS A 100 -3.59 -3.46 17.69
C LYS A 100 -4.61 -2.83 16.76
N TYR A 101 -4.21 -2.51 15.54
CA TYR A 101 -5.02 -1.71 14.61
C TYR A 101 -5.70 -2.51 13.51
N GLY A 102 -5.63 -3.85 13.56
CA GLY A 102 -6.30 -4.74 12.60
C GLY A 102 -5.58 -4.79 11.24
N ILE A 103 -4.27 -4.64 11.23
CA ILE A 103 -3.40 -4.72 10.05
C ILE A 103 -2.90 -6.14 9.90
N GLY A 104 -2.92 -6.69 8.68
CA GLY A 104 -2.32 -7.99 8.39
C GLY A 104 -0.78 -7.91 8.47
N PHE A 105 -0.16 -8.86 9.20
CA PHE A 105 1.29 -8.88 9.39
C PHE A 105 1.94 -10.10 8.73
N TRP A 106 2.75 -9.84 7.72
CA TRP A 106 3.58 -10.83 7.05
C TRP A 106 5.00 -10.77 7.63
N LYS A 107 5.28 -11.72 8.53
CA LYS A 107 6.52 -11.78 9.30
C LYS A 107 7.75 -11.98 8.41
N PRO A 108 8.98 -11.71 8.92
CA PRO A 108 10.22 -11.99 8.19
C PRO A 108 10.30 -13.42 7.69
N GLY A 109 10.64 -13.58 6.42
CA GLY A 109 10.70 -14.88 5.75
C GLY A 109 9.40 -15.35 5.08
N ALA A 110 8.33 -14.59 5.18
CA ALA A 110 7.05 -14.93 4.52
C ALA A 110 7.06 -14.74 2.99
N GLY A 111 8.03 -14.00 2.47
CA GLY A 111 8.20 -13.72 1.04
C GLY A 111 8.34 -12.24 0.73
N ILE A 112 8.66 -11.93 -0.52
CA ILE A 112 8.78 -10.56 -1.02
C ILE A 112 7.38 -9.94 -1.10
N ILE A 113 7.20 -8.72 -0.57
CA ILE A 113 5.92 -8.01 -0.52
C ILE A 113 5.15 -8.06 -1.86
N HIS A 114 5.81 -7.73 -2.96
CA HIS A 114 5.12 -7.62 -4.25
C HIS A 114 4.62 -8.96 -4.77
N GLN A 115 5.37 -10.04 -4.51
CA GLN A 115 4.95 -11.39 -4.86
C GLN A 115 3.80 -11.86 -3.97
N VAL A 116 3.90 -11.64 -2.67
CA VAL A 116 2.84 -11.98 -1.71
C VAL A 116 1.55 -11.24 -2.03
N VAL A 117 1.64 -9.94 -2.36
CA VAL A 117 0.49 -9.12 -2.75
C VAL A 117 -0.14 -9.62 -4.05
N LEU A 118 0.69 -9.91 -5.07
CA LEU A 118 0.21 -10.44 -6.35
C LEU A 118 -0.55 -11.76 -6.18
N GLU A 119 0.00 -12.67 -5.38
CA GLU A 119 -0.56 -14.02 -5.21
C GLU A 119 -1.82 -14.06 -4.32
N ASN A 120 -1.93 -13.16 -3.35
CA ASN A 120 -2.98 -13.27 -2.33
C ASN A 120 -4.03 -12.17 -2.39
N TYR A 121 -3.72 -11.03 -2.99
CA TYR A 121 -4.56 -9.84 -2.85
C TYR A 121 -4.90 -9.13 -4.16
N ALA A 122 -4.13 -9.34 -5.22
CA ALA A 122 -4.39 -8.68 -6.49
C ALA A 122 -5.60 -9.31 -7.21
N PHE A 123 -6.43 -8.45 -7.79
CA PHE A 123 -7.59 -8.87 -8.59
C PHE A 123 -7.90 -7.82 -9.68
N PRO A 124 -8.47 -8.24 -10.82
CA PRO A 124 -8.79 -7.31 -11.91
C PRO A 124 -9.79 -6.23 -11.47
N GLY A 125 -9.47 -4.99 -11.80
CA GLY A 125 -10.36 -3.85 -11.55
C GLY A 125 -10.27 -3.26 -10.14
N GLY A 126 -9.50 -3.84 -9.22
CA GLY A 126 -9.23 -3.25 -7.91
C GLY A 126 -8.24 -2.09 -7.97
N MET A 127 -8.19 -1.29 -6.91
CA MET A 127 -7.24 -0.20 -6.74
C MET A 127 -6.49 -0.34 -5.42
N MET A 128 -5.16 -0.27 -5.44
CA MET A 128 -4.35 -0.26 -4.23
C MET A 128 -3.26 0.79 -4.26
N ILE A 129 -2.88 1.23 -3.07
CA ILE A 129 -1.67 2.02 -2.87
C ILE A 129 -0.68 1.26 -2.00
N GLY A 130 0.59 1.55 -2.12
CA GLY A 130 1.62 0.91 -1.31
C GLY A 130 2.83 1.79 -1.09
N THR A 131 3.50 1.62 0.05
CA THR A 131 4.65 2.44 0.44
C THR A 131 5.96 1.96 -0.19
N ASP A 132 5.89 1.45 -1.43
CA ASP A 132 7.03 0.98 -2.21
C ASP A 132 6.80 1.25 -3.70
N SER A 133 7.88 1.60 -4.42
CA SER A 133 7.83 1.90 -5.86
C SER A 133 7.42 0.72 -6.74
N HIS A 134 7.65 -0.52 -6.28
CA HIS A 134 7.28 -1.74 -6.99
C HIS A 134 5.86 -2.24 -6.68
N THR A 135 5.06 -1.47 -5.95
CA THR A 135 3.62 -1.74 -5.73
C THR A 135 2.89 -2.00 -7.05
N VAL A 136 3.32 -1.37 -8.13
CA VAL A 136 2.80 -1.53 -9.49
C VAL A 136 2.80 -2.98 -10.00
N ASN A 137 3.55 -3.89 -9.38
CA ASN A 137 3.59 -5.31 -9.73
C ASN A 137 2.21 -5.98 -9.69
N ALA A 138 1.31 -5.53 -8.81
CA ALA A 138 -0.06 -6.02 -8.73
C ALA A 138 -0.89 -5.73 -10.01
N GLY A 139 -0.43 -4.79 -10.84
CA GLY A 139 -0.97 -4.52 -12.16
C GLY A 139 -0.89 -5.71 -13.13
N GLY A 140 0.01 -6.67 -12.88
CA GLY A 140 0.10 -7.91 -13.64
C GLY A 140 -1.19 -8.75 -13.64
N LEU A 141 -2.06 -8.58 -12.64
CA LEU A 141 -3.39 -9.19 -12.58
C LEU A 141 -4.53 -8.19 -12.85
N GLY A 142 -4.25 -7.06 -13.48
CA GLY A 142 -5.27 -6.07 -13.87
C GLY A 142 -5.78 -5.19 -12.73
N MET A 143 -5.03 -5.06 -11.66
CA MET A 143 -5.26 -4.13 -10.57
C MET A 143 -4.59 -2.78 -10.87
N LEU A 144 -5.20 -1.66 -10.50
CA LEU A 144 -4.53 -0.37 -10.52
C LEU A 144 -3.75 -0.22 -9.21
N ALA A 145 -2.43 -0.43 -9.28
CA ALA A 145 -1.56 -0.45 -8.11
C ALA A 145 -0.50 0.64 -8.22
N ILE A 146 -0.40 1.47 -7.17
CA ILE A 146 0.38 2.72 -7.21
C ILE A 146 1.28 2.82 -5.98
N GLY A 147 2.57 3.10 -6.22
CA GLY A 147 3.52 3.43 -5.16
C GLY A 147 3.32 4.86 -4.68
N VAL A 148 3.20 5.05 -3.37
CA VAL A 148 2.94 6.34 -2.72
C VAL A 148 3.89 6.57 -1.55
N GLY A 149 3.91 7.78 -1.03
CA GLY A 149 4.59 8.11 0.24
C GLY A 149 3.83 7.59 1.47
N GLY A 150 4.53 7.54 2.60
CA GLY A 150 3.92 7.11 3.86
C GLY A 150 2.74 7.98 4.29
N ALA A 151 2.77 9.28 4.02
CA ALA A 151 1.69 10.21 4.37
C ALA A 151 0.38 9.85 3.64
N ASP A 152 0.44 9.59 2.33
CA ASP A 152 -0.74 9.19 1.55
C ASP A 152 -1.36 7.88 2.10
N ALA A 153 -0.52 6.92 2.48
CA ALA A 153 -0.98 5.69 3.08
C ALA A 153 -1.67 5.94 4.44
N VAL A 154 -1.14 6.85 5.25
CA VAL A 154 -1.73 7.23 6.55
C VAL A 154 -3.09 7.88 6.37
N ASP A 155 -3.25 8.78 5.41
CA ASP A 155 -4.52 9.43 5.14
C ASP A 155 -5.61 8.40 4.83
N VAL A 156 -5.33 7.45 3.95
CA VAL A 156 -6.28 6.38 3.61
C VAL A 156 -6.52 5.42 4.78
N MET A 157 -5.50 5.08 5.57
CA MET A 157 -5.68 4.31 6.81
C MET A 157 -6.61 5.03 7.80
N ALA A 158 -6.55 6.37 7.83
CA ALA A 158 -7.33 7.22 8.74
C ALA A 158 -8.73 7.57 8.23
N ASP A 159 -9.20 6.94 7.15
CA ASP A 159 -10.50 7.22 6.54
C ASP A 159 -10.57 8.61 5.90
N MET A 160 -9.51 8.99 5.21
CA MET A 160 -9.46 10.20 4.38
C MET A 160 -9.25 9.84 2.92
N PRO A 161 -9.73 10.65 1.98
CA PRO A 161 -9.53 10.40 0.56
C PRO A 161 -8.04 10.48 0.20
N TRP A 162 -7.65 9.71 -0.80
CA TRP A 162 -6.37 9.90 -1.46
C TRP A 162 -6.50 10.94 -2.56
N ALA A 163 -6.06 12.16 -2.25
CA ALA A 163 -6.14 13.32 -3.15
C ALA A 163 -4.96 13.35 -4.13
N VAL A 164 -5.22 13.26 -5.42
CA VAL A 164 -4.18 13.19 -6.45
C VAL A 164 -4.47 14.10 -7.63
N SER A 165 -3.41 14.70 -8.20
CA SER A 165 -3.51 15.30 -9.51
C SER A 165 -3.77 14.21 -10.56
N TYR A 166 -4.85 14.34 -11.32
CA TYR A 166 -5.30 13.35 -12.29
C TYR A 166 -4.26 12.99 -13.38
N THR A 167 -3.22 13.81 -13.53
CA THR A 167 -2.10 13.57 -14.46
C THR A 167 -1.20 12.40 -14.09
N HIS A 168 -1.00 12.16 -12.80
CA HIS A 168 -0.03 11.16 -12.33
C HIS A 168 -0.50 9.72 -12.53
N LEU A 169 -1.77 9.53 -12.80
CA LEU A 169 -2.39 8.22 -12.96
C LEU A 169 -2.58 7.78 -14.41
N THR A 170 -2.21 8.62 -15.36
CA THR A 170 -2.24 8.23 -16.76
C THR A 170 -0.89 7.63 -17.16
N LEU A 171 -0.84 6.31 -17.19
CA LEU A 171 0.28 5.60 -17.81
C LEU A 171 0.51 6.12 -19.24
N PRO A 172 1.77 6.35 -19.64
CA PRO A 172 2.03 6.62 -21.04
C PRO A 172 1.52 5.43 -21.86
N THR A 173 0.67 5.71 -22.83
CA THR A 173 0.19 4.75 -23.84
C THR A 173 1.32 4.42 -24.80
#